data_c629d15aa6b6a033bc3008cbc9e7ab62
#
_entry.id   c629d15aa6b6a033bc3008cbc9e7ab62
#
_cell.length_a   1.000
_cell.length_b   1.000
_cell.length_c   1.000
_cell.angle_alpha   90.00
_cell.angle_beta   90.00
_cell.angle_gamma   90.00
#
_symmetry.space_group_name_H-M   'P 1'
#
loop_
_entity.id
_entity.type
_entity.pdbx_description
1 polymer ?
#
loop_
_entity_poly.entity_id
_entity_poly.type
_entity_poly.pdbx_seq_one_letter_code
_entity_poly.pdbx_strand_id
1 'polypeptide(L)'
;VGSEMCIRDSLSTVCDICRELLPKGLIVYTEDKYGNREEYSCDGTNPLEVPLVVLVDGNSASASEIMSGAVKDYGIGTLVGTTTYGKGIVQRIMQLTDNSAVKLTVSKYYTPKGNNIHKIGIEPDVEVEFDAQAYVEDGTDNQLNKAMEVLQEKMAE
;
A
#
# COMPACT_ATOMS: atom_id res chain seq x y z
N VAL A 1 -16.15 6.18 -1.28
CA VAL A 1 -15.85 5.66 -2.63
C VAL A 1 -14.86 4.54 -2.43
N GLY A 2 -15.34 3.29 -2.46
CA GLY A 2 -14.49 2.11 -2.43
C GLY A 2 -13.72 2.01 -3.74
N SER A 3 -12.39 1.99 -3.67
CA SER A 3 -11.52 1.65 -4.79
C SER A 3 -10.81 0.35 -4.44
N GLU A 4 -11.19 -0.74 -5.09
CA GLU A 4 -10.37 -1.93 -5.12
C GLU A 4 -9.15 -1.64 -5.99
N MET A 5 -8.05 -1.25 -5.36
CA MET A 5 -6.86 -0.89 -6.09
C MET A 5 -6.01 -2.10 -6.46
N CYS A 6 -6.27 -2.69 -7.62
CA CYS A 6 -5.28 -3.48 -8.35
C CYS A 6 -4.32 -2.59 -9.16
N ILE A 7 -3.80 -1.51 -8.59
CA ILE A 7 -2.79 -0.68 -9.26
C ILE A 7 -1.43 -1.32 -9.00
N ARG A 8 -1.13 -2.39 -9.73
CA ARG A 8 0.15 -3.10 -9.64
C ARG A 8 1.28 -2.45 -10.42
N ASP A 9 1.03 -1.45 -11.27
CA ASP A 9 1.91 -1.22 -12.41
C ASP A 9 2.61 0.14 -12.47
N SER A 10 2.26 1.13 -11.64
CA SER A 10 2.90 2.44 -11.74
C SER A 10 3.25 3.05 -10.39
N LEU A 11 4.55 3.09 -10.11
CA LEU A 11 5.10 3.81 -8.96
C LEU A 11 4.71 5.31 -9.01
N SER A 12 4.72 5.92 -10.19
CA SER A 12 4.31 7.32 -10.35
C SER A 12 2.86 7.53 -9.96
N THR A 13 1.95 6.68 -10.41
CA THR A 13 0.52 6.80 -10.12
C THR A 13 0.21 6.68 -8.63
N VAL A 14 0.83 5.71 -7.93
CA VAL A 14 0.62 5.59 -6.48
C VAL A 14 1.20 6.80 -5.73
N CYS A 15 2.34 7.35 -6.18
CA CYS A 15 2.88 8.57 -5.60
C CYS A 15 1.96 9.77 -5.83
N ASP A 16 1.31 9.87 -7.00
CA ASP A 16 0.33 10.93 -7.28
C ASP A 16 -0.88 10.81 -6.36
N ILE A 17 -1.43 9.60 -6.16
CA ILE A 17 -2.50 9.35 -5.19
C ILE A 17 -2.06 9.71 -3.77
N CYS A 18 -0.86 9.30 -3.37
CA CYS A 18 -0.33 9.62 -2.04
C CYS A 18 -0.16 11.12 -1.82
N ARG A 19 0.14 11.91 -2.86
CA ARG A 19 0.23 13.38 -2.76
C ARG A 19 -1.09 14.06 -2.43
N GLU A 20 -2.20 13.42 -2.80
CA GLU A 20 -3.56 13.90 -2.46
C GLU A 20 -4.04 13.46 -1.06
N LEU A 21 -3.25 12.63 -0.36
CA LEU A 21 -3.64 12.09 0.94
C LEU A 21 -2.68 12.47 2.06
N LEU A 22 -1.37 12.45 1.77
CA LEU A 22 -0.33 12.52 2.80
C LEU A 22 0.02 13.96 3.16
N PRO A 23 0.44 14.20 4.40
CA PRO A 23 1.10 15.44 4.76
C PRO A 23 2.47 15.55 4.04
N LYS A 24 3.11 16.71 4.18
CA LYS A 24 4.45 16.91 3.63
C LYS A 24 5.45 15.89 4.16
N GLY A 25 6.14 15.19 3.26
CA GLY A 25 7.20 14.25 3.62
C GLY A 25 7.47 13.18 2.57
N LEU A 26 8.17 12.15 2.98
CA LEU A 26 8.54 11.03 2.12
C LEU A 26 7.36 10.08 1.92
N ILE A 27 7.08 9.67 0.68
CA ILE A 27 6.07 8.65 0.37
C ILE A 27 6.68 7.25 0.42
N VAL A 28 7.79 7.08 -0.27
CA VAL A 28 8.53 5.83 -0.43
C VAL A 28 9.93 6.15 -0.91
N TYR A 29 10.89 5.31 -0.60
CA TYR A 29 12.16 5.34 -1.30
C TYR A 29 12.53 3.95 -1.80
N THR A 30 13.34 3.91 -2.85
CA THR A 30 13.95 2.69 -3.34
C THR A 30 15.45 2.72 -3.07
N GLU A 31 16.03 1.56 -2.80
CA GLU A 31 17.47 1.43 -2.59
C GLU A 31 17.99 0.24 -3.40
N ASP A 32 19.06 0.47 -4.16
CA ASP A 32 19.74 -0.57 -4.93
C ASP A 32 20.79 -1.32 -4.08
N LYS A 33 21.42 -2.33 -4.66
CA LYS A 33 22.44 -3.14 -3.98
C LYS A 33 23.74 -2.37 -3.64
N TYR A 34 23.89 -1.17 -4.15
CA TYR A 34 25.04 -0.29 -3.89
C TYR A 34 24.73 0.82 -2.86
N GLY A 35 23.49 0.86 -2.36
CA GLY A 35 23.04 1.88 -1.42
C GLY A 35 22.59 3.18 -2.08
N ASN A 36 22.44 3.22 -3.42
CA ASN A 36 21.88 4.40 -4.08
C ASN A 36 20.39 4.45 -3.82
N ARG A 37 19.91 5.61 -3.35
CA ARG A 37 18.51 5.86 -3.02
C ARG A 37 17.86 6.75 -4.06
N GLU A 38 16.59 6.45 -4.35
CA GLU A 38 15.68 7.31 -5.10
C GLU A 38 14.44 7.53 -4.22
N GLU A 39 14.15 8.80 -3.92
CA GLU A 39 13.10 9.22 -2.98
C GLU A 39 11.93 9.85 -3.71
N TYR A 40 10.71 9.48 -3.29
CA TYR A 40 9.45 10.03 -3.79
C TYR A 40 8.75 10.71 -2.63
N SER A 41 8.47 12.02 -2.78
CA SER A 41 7.96 12.85 -1.70
C SER A 41 6.63 13.51 -2.06
N CYS A 42 5.92 13.91 -1.01
CA CYS A 42 4.73 14.74 -1.04
C CYS A 42 5.08 16.13 -0.50
N ASP A 43 4.55 17.17 -1.11
CA ASP A 43 4.73 18.55 -0.66
C ASP A 43 3.72 18.97 0.43
N GLY A 44 2.67 18.15 0.63
CA GLY A 44 1.64 18.38 1.63
C GLY A 44 0.66 19.49 1.27
N THR A 45 0.47 19.76 -0.02
CA THR A 45 -0.43 20.83 -0.47
C THR A 45 -1.90 20.50 -0.18
N ASN A 46 -2.29 19.21 -0.26
CA ASN A 46 -3.65 18.75 -0.07
C ASN A 46 -3.73 17.56 0.90
N PRO A 47 -3.33 17.71 2.19
CA PRO A 47 -3.42 16.61 3.12
C PRO A 47 -4.87 16.21 3.39
N LEU A 48 -5.14 14.91 3.50
CA LEU A 48 -6.47 14.43 3.87
C LEU A 48 -6.79 14.80 5.32
N GLU A 49 -7.88 15.54 5.52
CA GLU A 49 -8.30 16.01 6.86
C GLU A 49 -9.51 15.24 7.42
N VAL A 50 -9.95 14.18 6.72
CA VAL A 50 -11.07 13.34 7.15
C VAL A 50 -10.58 11.95 7.57
N PRO A 51 -11.29 11.26 8.47
CA PRO A 51 -10.94 9.89 8.85
C PRO A 51 -10.80 8.97 7.65
N LEU A 52 -9.76 8.15 7.65
CA LEU A 52 -9.43 7.21 6.59
C LEU A 52 -9.32 5.80 7.15
N VAL A 53 -9.96 4.85 6.48
CA VAL A 53 -9.77 3.41 6.69
C VAL A 53 -9.38 2.77 5.36
N VAL A 54 -8.37 1.92 5.38
CA VAL A 54 -7.84 1.23 4.19
C VAL A 54 -8.00 -0.27 4.39
N LEU A 55 -8.74 -0.92 3.50
CA LEU A 55 -8.83 -2.37 3.45
C LEU A 55 -7.60 -2.96 2.77
N VAL A 56 -7.00 -3.95 3.40
CA VAL A 56 -5.82 -4.67 2.89
C VAL A 56 -5.97 -6.18 3.09
N ASP A 57 -5.38 -6.94 2.18
CA ASP A 57 -5.36 -8.40 2.23
C ASP A 57 -4.07 -8.98 1.64
N GLY A 58 -3.93 -10.31 1.66
CA GLY A 58 -2.80 -11.02 1.08
C GLY A 58 -2.61 -10.85 -0.44
N ASN A 59 -3.57 -10.25 -1.15
CA ASN A 59 -3.46 -9.90 -2.58
C ASN A 59 -3.02 -8.45 -2.78
N SER A 60 -3.09 -7.63 -1.74
CA SER A 60 -2.59 -6.25 -1.75
C SER A 60 -1.07 -6.27 -1.88
N ALA A 61 -0.55 -5.78 -3.02
CA ALA A 61 0.87 -5.90 -3.36
C ALA A 61 1.43 -4.64 -4.03
N SER A 62 2.76 -4.43 -3.94
CA SER A 62 3.50 -3.40 -4.68
C SER A 62 2.99 -1.99 -4.41
N ALA A 63 2.35 -1.32 -5.38
CA ALA A 63 1.81 0.03 -5.25
C ALA A 63 0.80 0.15 -4.08
N SER A 64 -0.05 -0.86 -3.87
CA SER A 64 -0.98 -0.91 -2.73
C SER A 64 -0.23 -0.91 -1.41
N GLU A 65 0.91 -1.60 -1.34
CA GLU A 65 1.75 -1.64 -0.12
C GLU A 65 2.51 -0.33 0.10
N ILE A 66 2.89 0.38 -0.97
CA ILE A 66 3.48 1.71 -0.86
C ILE A 66 2.49 2.68 -0.21
N MET A 67 1.24 2.70 -0.70
CA MET A 67 0.20 3.56 -0.13
C MET A 67 -0.14 3.15 1.31
N SER A 68 -0.43 1.88 1.56
CA SER A 68 -0.77 1.37 2.89
C SER A 68 0.34 1.63 3.90
N GLY A 69 1.61 1.40 3.51
CA GLY A 69 2.78 1.67 4.35
C GLY A 69 2.94 3.14 4.68
N ALA A 70 2.72 4.02 3.71
CA ALA A 70 2.78 5.46 3.96
C ALA A 70 1.63 5.92 4.86
N VAL A 71 0.39 5.49 4.61
CA VAL A 71 -0.78 5.77 5.46
C VAL A 71 -0.52 5.36 6.91
N LYS A 72 -0.01 4.13 7.10
CA LYS A 72 0.33 3.59 8.43
C LYS A 72 1.47 4.35 9.10
N ASP A 73 2.54 4.62 8.37
CA ASP A 73 3.72 5.31 8.92
C ASP A 73 3.41 6.74 9.36
N TYR A 74 2.55 7.46 8.62
CA TYR A 74 2.08 8.80 9.01
C TYR A 74 0.94 8.78 10.03
N GLY A 75 0.27 7.64 10.22
CA GLY A 75 -0.85 7.53 11.14
C GLY A 75 -2.09 8.31 10.71
N ILE A 76 -2.23 8.56 9.39
CA ILE A 76 -3.38 9.31 8.84
C ILE A 76 -4.60 8.44 8.59
N GLY A 77 -4.47 7.12 8.71
CA GLY A 77 -5.55 6.16 8.50
C GLY A 77 -5.32 4.88 9.29
N THR A 78 -6.35 4.04 9.32
CA THR A 78 -6.33 2.71 9.96
C THR A 78 -6.41 1.64 8.89
N LEU A 79 -5.51 0.67 8.93
CA LEU A 79 -5.53 -0.49 8.04
C LEU A 79 -6.38 -1.59 8.68
N VAL A 80 -7.34 -2.14 7.90
CA VAL A 80 -8.23 -3.23 8.32
C VAL A 80 -8.10 -4.38 7.33
N GLY A 81 -8.04 -5.61 7.81
CA GLY A 81 -7.98 -6.81 6.96
C GLY A 81 -6.91 -7.78 7.38
N THR A 82 -6.10 -8.25 6.44
CA THR A 82 -4.99 -9.18 6.71
C THR A 82 -3.67 -8.66 6.17
N THR A 83 -2.55 -9.27 6.60
CA THR A 83 -1.20 -8.89 6.16
C THR A 83 -1.07 -8.92 4.64
N THR A 84 -0.48 -7.88 4.07
CA THR A 84 -0.29 -7.74 2.63
C THR A 84 0.75 -8.71 2.06
N TYR A 85 0.83 -8.78 0.74
CA TYR A 85 1.65 -9.79 0.02
C TYR A 85 3.15 -9.73 0.30
N GLY A 86 3.72 -8.55 0.50
CA GLY A 86 5.17 -8.38 0.68
C GLY A 86 5.98 -8.30 -0.63
N LYS A 87 5.47 -7.60 -1.65
CA LYS A 87 6.22 -7.37 -2.91
C LYS A 87 6.99 -6.05 -2.87
N GLY A 88 7.99 -5.97 -2.02
CA GLY A 88 8.83 -4.78 -1.84
C GLY A 88 10.05 -4.69 -2.76
N ILE A 89 9.91 -4.99 -4.07
CA ILE A 89 11.01 -4.98 -5.05
C ILE A 89 10.66 -4.24 -6.32
N VAL A 90 11.66 -3.55 -6.89
CA VAL A 90 11.61 -2.96 -8.23
C VAL A 90 12.25 -3.91 -9.22
N GLN A 91 11.54 -4.23 -10.31
CA GLN A 91 12.04 -5.07 -11.37
C GLN A 91 12.08 -4.31 -12.69
N ARG A 92 13.14 -4.48 -13.46
CA ARG A 92 13.29 -3.95 -14.83
C ARG A 92 13.34 -5.09 -15.82
N ILE A 93 12.68 -4.90 -16.96
CA ILE A 93 12.78 -5.77 -18.12
C ILE A 93 13.86 -5.19 -19.03
N MET A 94 14.89 -5.99 -19.31
CA MET A 94 15.99 -5.62 -20.20
C MET A 94 15.91 -6.51 -21.44
N GLN A 95 15.70 -5.89 -22.61
CA GLN A 95 15.73 -6.61 -23.88
C GLN A 95 17.17 -6.98 -24.25
N LEU A 96 17.35 -8.18 -24.78
CA LEU A 96 18.60 -8.70 -25.27
C LEU A 96 18.67 -8.61 -26.82
N THR A 97 19.85 -8.81 -27.37
CA THR A 97 20.11 -8.65 -28.81
C THR A 97 19.43 -9.69 -29.70
N ASP A 98 18.98 -10.80 -29.13
CA ASP A 98 18.24 -11.90 -29.79
C ASP A 98 16.73 -11.75 -29.71
N ASN A 99 16.20 -10.57 -29.29
CA ASN A 99 14.82 -10.27 -29.03
C ASN A 99 14.21 -10.99 -27.78
N SER A 100 15.01 -11.71 -27.04
CA SER A 100 14.60 -12.18 -25.71
C SER A 100 14.69 -11.05 -24.67
N ALA A 101 14.16 -11.28 -23.46
CA ALA A 101 14.23 -10.31 -22.38
C ALA A 101 14.54 -10.97 -21.04
N VAL A 102 15.26 -10.24 -20.19
CA VAL A 102 15.54 -10.64 -18.80
C VAL A 102 14.82 -9.69 -17.85
N LYS A 103 14.09 -10.23 -16.88
CA LYS A 103 13.48 -9.48 -15.79
C LYS A 103 14.37 -9.56 -14.56
N LEU A 104 14.96 -8.42 -14.17
CA LEU A 104 15.92 -8.33 -13.07
C LEU A 104 15.35 -7.48 -11.93
N THR A 105 15.54 -7.93 -10.68
CA THR A 105 15.34 -7.09 -9.49
C THR A 105 16.51 -6.12 -9.38
N VAL A 106 16.21 -4.83 -9.35
CA VAL A 106 17.23 -3.77 -9.34
C VAL A 106 17.26 -2.99 -8.00
N SER A 107 16.14 -2.88 -7.30
CA SER A 107 16.06 -2.17 -6.03
C SER A 107 14.99 -2.77 -5.11
N LYS A 108 14.98 -2.36 -3.85
CA LYS A 108 13.92 -2.67 -2.87
C LYS A 108 13.18 -1.41 -2.51
N TYR A 109 11.88 -1.55 -2.12
CA TYR A 109 11.07 -0.48 -1.57
C TYR A 109 11.19 -0.43 -0.06
N TYR A 110 11.12 0.78 0.47
CA TYR A 110 11.06 1.06 1.90
C TYR A 110 9.99 2.10 2.19
N THR A 111 9.26 1.91 3.27
CA THR A 111 8.26 2.87 3.74
C THR A 111 8.93 4.16 4.22
N PRO A 112 8.18 5.25 4.47
CA PRO A 112 8.73 6.50 5.00
C PRO A 112 9.61 6.30 6.25
N LYS A 113 9.23 5.40 7.16
CA LYS A 113 9.99 5.07 8.36
C LYS A 113 11.15 4.10 8.14
N GLY A 114 11.38 3.66 6.89
CA GLY A 114 12.50 2.79 6.53
C GLY A 114 12.22 1.29 6.68
N ASN A 115 10.96 0.89 6.83
CA ASN A 115 10.61 -0.52 6.91
C ASN A 115 10.67 -1.18 5.53
N ASN A 116 11.39 -2.31 5.44
CA ASN A 116 11.41 -3.12 4.22
C ASN A 116 10.19 -4.02 4.19
N ILE A 117 9.36 -3.89 3.16
CA ILE A 117 8.12 -4.67 2.99
C ILE A 117 8.34 -6.01 2.27
N HIS A 118 9.53 -6.23 1.68
CA HIS A 118 9.77 -7.41 0.84
C HIS A 118 9.74 -8.70 1.66
N LYS A 119 8.83 -9.63 1.29
CA LYS A 119 8.55 -10.93 1.95
C LYS A 119 8.03 -10.81 3.40
N ILE A 120 7.71 -9.62 3.85
CA ILE A 120 7.16 -9.34 5.17
C ILE A 120 5.70 -8.91 5.05
N GLY A 121 5.42 -8.00 4.08
CA GLY A 121 4.13 -7.34 3.96
C GLY A 121 3.97 -6.19 4.96
N ILE A 122 2.75 -5.72 5.04
CA ILE A 122 2.32 -4.69 6.00
C ILE A 122 1.18 -5.31 6.81
N GLU A 123 1.37 -5.42 8.11
CA GLU A 123 0.34 -5.90 9.02
C GLU A 123 -0.76 -4.83 9.16
N PRO A 124 -2.04 -5.20 9.14
CA PRO A 124 -3.13 -4.25 9.40
C PRO A 124 -3.09 -3.77 10.87
N ASP A 125 -3.78 -2.68 11.16
CA ASP A 125 -3.98 -2.21 12.54
C ASP A 125 -5.12 -2.96 13.24
N VAL A 126 -6.10 -3.41 12.43
CA VAL A 126 -7.22 -4.26 12.86
C VAL A 126 -7.25 -5.50 11.99
N GLU A 127 -6.86 -6.63 12.57
CA GLU A 127 -6.82 -7.91 11.86
C GLU A 127 -8.22 -8.51 11.75
N VAL A 128 -8.65 -8.79 10.53
CA VAL A 128 -9.94 -9.41 10.22
C VAL A 128 -9.77 -10.36 9.02
N GLU A 129 -9.91 -11.66 9.27
CA GLU A 129 -9.95 -12.66 8.21
C GLU A 129 -11.24 -12.55 7.40
N PHE A 130 -11.16 -12.70 6.09
CA PHE A 130 -12.34 -12.67 5.22
C PHE A 130 -13.19 -13.94 5.40
N ASP A 131 -14.48 -13.77 5.73
CA ASP A 131 -15.44 -14.86 5.83
C ASP A 131 -16.07 -15.15 4.46
N ALA A 132 -15.41 -16.01 3.69
CA ALA A 132 -15.89 -16.40 2.37
C ALA A 132 -17.23 -17.16 2.43
N GLN A 133 -17.53 -17.85 3.54
CA GLN A 133 -18.79 -18.57 3.69
C GLN A 133 -19.96 -17.60 3.85
N ALA A 134 -19.87 -16.65 4.76
CA ALA A 134 -20.89 -15.62 4.94
C ALA A 134 -21.10 -14.79 3.67
N TYR A 135 -19.99 -14.45 2.96
CA TYR A 135 -20.09 -13.71 1.71
C TYR A 135 -20.85 -14.48 0.61
N VAL A 136 -20.66 -15.79 0.50
CA VAL A 136 -21.38 -16.63 -0.49
C VAL A 136 -22.82 -16.88 -0.09
N GLU A 137 -23.13 -17.04 1.21
CA GLU A 137 -24.47 -17.37 1.71
C GLU A 137 -25.43 -16.17 1.65
N ASP A 138 -24.98 -14.99 2.04
CA ASP A 138 -25.87 -13.83 2.17
C ASP A 138 -25.29 -12.50 1.66
N GLY A 139 -24.07 -12.52 1.09
CA GLY A 139 -23.38 -11.34 0.59
C GLY A 139 -22.72 -10.48 1.68
N THR A 140 -22.57 -11.01 2.90
CA THR A 140 -21.96 -10.27 4.01
C THR A 140 -20.45 -10.16 3.85
N ASP A 141 -19.94 -8.94 3.67
CA ASP A 141 -18.53 -8.63 3.72
C ASP A 141 -18.14 -8.18 5.15
N ASN A 142 -17.58 -9.12 5.91
CA ASN A 142 -17.20 -8.88 7.30
C ASN A 142 -16.01 -7.92 7.44
N GLN A 143 -15.11 -7.88 6.46
CA GLN A 143 -13.98 -6.94 6.45
C GLN A 143 -14.48 -5.50 6.19
N LEU A 144 -15.35 -5.32 5.20
CA LEU A 144 -15.97 -4.03 4.91
C LEU A 144 -16.81 -3.55 6.10
N ASN A 145 -17.60 -4.43 6.71
CA ASN A 145 -18.41 -4.10 7.89
C ASN A 145 -17.53 -3.61 9.05
N LYS A 146 -16.39 -4.29 9.30
CA LYS A 146 -15.45 -3.86 10.34
C LYS A 146 -14.76 -2.53 9.99
N ALA A 147 -14.42 -2.32 8.73
CA ALA A 147 -13.86 -1.05 8.27
C ALA A 147 -14.85 0.12 8.48
N MET A 148 -16.12 -0.10 8.19
CA MET A 148 -17.19 0.89 8.44
C MET A 148 -17.39 1.18 9.93
N GLU A 149 -17.33 0.15 10.79
CA GLU A 149 -17.36 0.32 12.24
C GLU A 149 -16.22 1.20 12.75
N VAL A 150 -14.98 0.86 12.36
CA VAL A 150 -13.79 1.64 12.72
C VAL A 150 -13.87 3.08 12.20
N LEU A 151 -14.39 3.27 10.98
CA LEU A 151 -14.57 4.61 10.41
C LEU A 151 -15.59 5.43 11.22
N GLN A 152 -16.70 4.81 11.63
CA GLN A 152 -17.73 5.47 12.45
C GLN A 152 -17.19 5.87 13.84
N GLU A 153 -16.40 5.00 14.47
CA GLU A 153 -15.74 5.31 15.73
C GLU A 153 -14.84 6.55 15.60
N LYS A 154 -14.02 6.60 14.56
CA LYS A 154 -13.12 7.75 14.30
C LYS A 154 -13.85 9.05 13.91
N MET A 155 -15.05 8.96 13.36
CA MET A 155 -15.87 10.13 13.07
C MET A 155 -16.59 10.69 14.30
N ALA A 156 -16.66 9.90 15.38
CA ALA A 156 -17.28 10.31 16.65
C ALA A 156 -16.28 10.95 17.65
N GLU A 157 -14.99 10.83 17.41
CA GLU A 157 -13.91 11.47 18.17
C GLU A 157 -13.76 12.94 17.80
#